data_01725242425b5a3ec29d0b17599fae83
#
_entry.id   01725242425b5a3ec29d0b17599fae83
#
_cell.length_a   1.000
_cell.length_b   1.000
_cell.length_c   1.000
_cell.angle_alpha   90.00
_cell.angle_beta   90.00
_cell.angle_gamma   90.00
#
_symmetry.space_group_name_H-M   'P 1'
#
loop_
_entity.id
_entity.type
_entity.pdbx_description
1 polymer ?
#
loop_
_entity_poly.entity_id
_entity_poly.type
_entity_poly.pdbx_seq_one_letter_code
_entity_poly.pdbx_strand_id
1 'polypeptide(L)'
;MYQEYKCEMFKRLDAEFALILYDHESDSLIAARDPIGIRPLFYGYDSNNNIIFASEAKNLISIVKKIIPFPPGHYYKGGKFVCYRDISHVDSFKSGTLDFICKPIHDLLIQGVHKRLDADAKVGFLLSGGLDSSLVCAIASRIYDKPIRTFAIGMKKDAIDLKYAKEVSEYIHSIHTEFIITKEDVINALEEVIQILATYDITTIRASIGMYLLCKKIHETTDIRVLLTGEVSDELFGYKYTDYAPNALAFQQECAKRLKELYMYDVLRADRCISTNSMEARVPFGDLDFVQYVMSIDPELKMNTYNKGKYLLRYAFKEDALLPEHILMREKAAFSDAVGHSLVDDLKAYAQTRYTNEEFHEKIKKYTFAPPFTKESLLYREIFDKYYPNQESMIKGYWMPNKEWENCDVLDPSARVLANYGDSAK
;
A
#
# COMPACT_ATOMS: atom_id res chain seq x y z
N MET A 1 -15.78 23.32 -10.45
CA MET A 1 -14.52 23.00 -11.15
C MET A 1 -14.76 22.48 -12.57
N TYR A 2 -15.59 21.43 -12.82
CA TYR A 2 -15.76 20.90 -14.17
C TYR A 2 -16.37 21.90 -15.16
N GLN A 3 -17.37 22.68 -14.75
CA GLN A 3 -17.98 23.71 -15.59
C GLN A 3 -16.96 24.76 -16.08
N GLU A 4 -16.00 25.11 -15.23
CA GLU A 4 -14.99 26.13 -15.48
C GLU A 4 -13.76 25.58 -16.22
N TYR A 5 -13.21 24.45 -15.74
CA TYR A 5 -11.93 23.91 -16.22
C TYR A 5 -12.06 22.68 -17.11
N LYS A 6 -13.26 22.14 -17.29
CA LYS A 6 -13.50 20.87 -18.01
C LYS A 6 -12.53 19.79 -17.50
N CYS A 7 -11.89 18.99 -18.36
CA CYS A 7 -10.95 17.94 -17.93
C CYS A 7 -9.63 18.47 -17.32
N GLU A 8 -9.27 19.75 -17.52
CA GLU A 8 -8.10 20.36 -16.85
C GLU A 8 -8.29 20.46 -15.34
N MET A 9 -9.50 20.29 -14.83
CA MET A 9 -9.77 20.23 -13.40
C MET A 9 -8.96 19.11 -12.71
N PHE A 10 -8.74 17.98 -13.40
CA PHE A 10 -8.03 16.84 -12.80
C PHE A 10 -6.59 17.17 -12.38
N LYS A 11 -5.93 18.08 -13.07
CA LYS A 11 -4.59 18.58 -12.69
C LYS A 11 -4.60 19.44 -11.42
N ARG A 12 -5.78 19.97 -11.05
CA ARG A 12 -5.98 20.88 -9.91
C ARG A 12 -6.55 20.19 -8.69
N LEU A 13 -6.99 18.92 -8.82
CA LEU A 13 -7.50 18.14 -7.70
C LEU A 13 -6.34 17.63 -6.84
N ASP A 14 -6.33 18.04 -5.57
CA ASP A 14 -5.52 17.43 -4.52
C ASP A 14 -6.46 16.54 -3.68
N ALA A 15 -6.66 15.31 -4.15
CA ALA A 15 -7.63 14.39 -3.56
C ALA A 15 -7.30 12.93 -3.89
N GLU A 16 -7.74 12.04 -3.04
CA GLU A 16 -7.75 10.59 -3.26
C GLU A 16 -9.12 10.23 -3.84
N PHE A 17 -9.20 9.96 -5.14
CA PHE A 17 -10.49 9.83 -5.82
C PHE A 17 -10.55 8.80 -6.95
N ALA A 18 -11.75 8.24 -7.12
CA ALA A 18 -12.21 7.61 -8.35
C ALA A 18 -13.61 8.16 -8.65
N LEU A 19 -13.83 8.71 -9.82
CA LEU A 19 -15.10 9.35 -10.14
C LEU A 19 -15.58 9.02 -11.54
N ILE A 20 -16.90 9.05 -11.68
CA ILE A 20 -17.61 9.03 -12.96
C ILE A 20 -18.46 10.31 -13.02
N LEU A 21 -18.34 11.05 -14.11
CA LEU A 21 -19.06 12.28 -14.36
C LEU A 21 -19.78 12.17 -15.72
N TYR A 22 -21.06 12.50 -15.74
CA TYR A 22 -21.81 12.66 -16.97
C TYR A 22 -22.07 14.14 -17.23
N ASP A 23 -21.60 14.60 -18.40
CA ASP A 23 -21.82 15.95 -18.88
C ASP A 23 -23.02 15.97 -19.84
N HIS A 24 -24.13 16.48 -19.35
CA HIS A 24 -25.39 16.57 -20.11
C HIS A 24 -25.31 17.49 -21.35
N GLU A 25 -24.48 18.55 -21.29
CA GLU A 25 -24.35 19.50 -22.37
C GLU A 25 -23.67 18.89 -23.61
N SER A 26 -22.61 18.09 -23.35
CA SER A 26 -21.84 17.44 -24.41
C SER A 26 -22.19 15.95 -24.61
N ASP A 27 -23.20 15.46 -23.90
CA ASP A 27 -23.61 14.02 -23.89
C ASP A 27 -22.40 13.10 -23.73
N SER A 28 -21.55 13.39 -22.76
CA SER A 28 -20.29 12.68 -22.61
C SER A 28 -20.08 12.13 -21.21
N LEU A 29 -19.66 10.85 -21.17
CA LEU A 29 -19.22 10.17 -19.96
C LEU A 29 -17.72 10.38 -19.76
N ILE A 30 -17.35 10.79 -18.55
CA ILE A 30 -15.98 10.98 -18.12
C ILE A 30 -15.74 10.13 -16.90
N ALA A 31 -14.66 9.35 -16.89
CA ALA A 31 -14.17 8.65 -15.72
C ALA A 31 -12.77 9.13 -15.39
N ALA A 32 -12.40 9.20 -14.10
CA ALA A 32 -11.05 9.58 -13.72
C ALA A 32 -10.64 8.95 -12.39
N ARG A 33 -9.35 8.74 -12.24
CA ARG A 33 -8.76 8.15 -11.03
C ARG A 33 -7.57 8.99 -10.57
N ASP A 34 -7.40 9.11 -9.25
CA ASP A 34 -6.28 9.84 -8.65
C ASP A 34 -4.90 9.37 -9.15
N PRO A 35 -3.86 10.22 -9.04
CA PRO A 35 -2.55 9.95 -9.66
C PRO A 35 -1.79 8.75 -9.08
N ILE A 36 -2.08 8.34 -7.84
CA ILE A 36 -1.48 7.17 -7.18
C ILE A 36 -2.35 5.92 -7.40
N GLY A 37 -3.66 6.13 -7.59
CA GLY A 37 -4.65 5.07 -7.65
C GLY A 37 -5.02 4.54 -6.28
N ILE A 38 -5.06 5.42 -5.27
CA ILE A 38 -5.48 5.09 -3.90
C ILE A 38 -6.90 4.56 -3.92
N ARG A 39 -7.82 5.28 -4.61
CA ARG A 39 -9.19 4.78 -4.77
C ARG A 39 -9.27 3.80 -5.94
N PRO A 40 -9.80 2.59 -5.73
CA PRO A 40 -9.92 1.61 -6.79
C PRO A 40 -10.96 2.03 -7.83
N LEU A 41 -10.64 1.78 -9.09
CA LEU A 41 -11.53 1.87 -10.21
C LEU A 41 -11.17 0.80 -11.23
N PHE A 42 -12.15 0.08 -11.71
CA PHE A 42 -12.02 -0.94 -12.74
C PHE A 42 -12.93 -0.62 -13.90
N TYR A 43 -12.57 -1.14 -15.08
CA TYR A 43 -13.41 -1.05 -16.25
C TYR A 43 -13.33 -2.32 -17.10
N GLY A 44 -14.23 -2.43 -18.04
CA GLY A 44 -14.23 -3.44 -19.08
C GLY A 44 -15.27 -3.09 -20.14
N TYR A 45 -15.40 -3.96 -21.13
CA TYR A 45 -16.36 -3.78 -22.22
C TYR A 45 -17.37 -4.92 -22.21
N ASP A 46 -18.65 -4.57 -22.31
CA ASP A 46 -19.74 -5.54 -22.42
C ASP A 46 -19.78 -6.21 -23.82
N SER A 47 -20.77 -7.07 -24.05
CA SER A 47 -20.96 -7.75 -25.34
C SER A 47 -21.24 -6.80 -26.50
N ASN A 48 -21.76 -5.60 -26.22
CA ASN A 48 -22.07 -4.55 -27.20
C ASN A 48 -20.94 -3.53 -27.35
N ASN A 49 -19.78 -3.80 -26.74
CA ASN A 49 -18.61 -2.91 -26.70
C ASN A 49 -18.85 -1.57 -25.97
N ASN A 50 -19.82 -1.52 -25.07
CA ASN A 50 -19.98 -0.39 -24.17
C ASN A 50 -19.00 -0.50 -23.01
N ILE A 51 -18.37 0.62 -22.63
CA ILE A 51 -17.49 0.65 -21.46
C ILE A 51 -18.32 0.67 -20.17
N ILE A 52 -17.94 -0.18 -19.24
CA ILE A 52 -18.57 -0.30 -17.90
C ILE A 52 -17.50 -0.02 -16.85
N PHE A 53 -17.85 0.71 -15.80
CA PHE A 53 -16.96 1.04 -14.69
C PHE A 53 -17.50 0.49 -13.36
N ALA A 54 -16.60 0.13 -12.47
CA ALA A 54 -16.94 -0.25 -11.10
C ALA A 54 -15.79 0.07 -10.14
N SER A 55 -16.11 0.36 -8.89
CA SER A 55 -15.12 0.51 -7.81
C SER A 55 -14.53 -0.83 -7.36
N GLU A 56 -15.24 -1.94 -7.60
CA GLU A 56 -14.81 -3.28 -7.22
C GLU A 56 -14.88 -4.23 -8.42
N ALA A 57 -13.81 -5.01 -8.65
CA ALA A 57 -13.73 -5.96 -9.75
C ALA A 57 -14.87 -6.98 -9.75
N LYS A 58 -15.33 -7.42 -8.58
CA LYS A 58 -16.44 -8.40 -8.45
C LYS A 58 -17.73 -7.94 -9.13
N ASN A 59 -17.97 -6.63 -9.22
CA ASN A 59 -19.17 -6.07 -9.83
C ASN A 59 -19.14 -6.13 -11.37
N LEU A 60 -17.98 -6.43 -11.97
CA LEU A 60 -17.83 -6.58 -13.42
C LEU A 60 -17.84 -8.04 -13.88
N ILE A 61 -17.75 -9.00 -12.95
CA ILE A 61 -17.83 -10.43 -13.28
C ILE A 61 -19.16 -10.70 -14.00
N SER A 62 -19.11 -11.48 -15.05
CA SER A 62 -20.24 -11.83 -15.92
C SER A 62 -20.82 -10.68 -16.76
N ILE A 63 -20.35 -9.46 -16.60
CA ILE A 63 -20.78 -8.29 -17.38
C ILE A 63 -19.77 -8.02 -18.50
N VAL A 64 -18.48 -8.11 -18.20
CA VAL A 64 -17.41 -7.83 -19.16
C VAL A 64 -16.53 -9.05 -19.39
N LYS A 65 -15.89 -9.16 -20.56
CA LYS A 65 -14.99 -10.26 -20.87
C LYS A 65 -13.66 -10.18 -20.11
N LYS A 66 -13.13 -8.98 -19.99
CA LYS A 66 -11.88 -8.67 -19.28
C LYS A 66 -12.11 -7.50 -18.35
N ILE A 67 -11.71 -7.68 -17.11
CA ILE A 67 -11.68 -6.62 -16.09
C ILE A 67 -10.30 -6.00 -16.12
N ILE A 68 -10.23 -4.69 -16.23
CA ILE A 68 -8.99 -3.94 -16.35
C ILE A 68 -8.98 -2.88 -15.24
N PRO A 69 -7.93 -2.82 -14.41
CA PRO A 69 -7.76 -1.72 -13.49
C PRO A 69 -7.61 -0.40 -14.25
N PHE A 70 -8.36 0.62 -13.84
CA PHE A 70 -8.27 1.94 -14.45
C PHE A 70 -6.89 2.56 -14.13
N PRO A 71 -6.15 3.07 -15.14
CA PRO A 71 -4.81 3.56 -14.92
C PRO A 71 -4.82 4.81 -14.02
N PRO A 72 -3.97 4.87 -12.97
CA PRO A 72 -3.81 6.05 -12.13
C PRO A 72 -3.39 7.28 -12.93
N GLY A 73 -3.80 8.47 -12.47
CA GLY A 73 -3.45 9.73 -13.13
C GLY A 73 -4.03 9.92 -14.53
N HIS A 74 -5.06 9.15 -14.86
CA HIS A 74 -5.73 9.25 -16.15
C HIS A 74 -7.20 9.63 -15.99
N TYR A 75 -7.72 10.22 -17.07
CA TYR A 75 -9.16 10.28 -17.29
C TYR A 75 -9.53 9.61 -18.63
N TYR A 76 -10.75 9.09 -18.69
CA TYR A 76 -11.38 8.57 -19.89
C TYR A 76 -12.44 9.57 -20.37
N LYS A 77 -12.43 9.89 -21.66
CA LYS A 77 -13.47 10.67 -22.35
C LYS A 77 -13.50 10.32 -23.83
N GLY A 78 -14.68 10.10 -24.40
CA GLY A 78 -14.85 9.90 -25.84
C GLY A 78 -14.03 8.73 -26.41
N GLY A 79 -13.94 7.60 -25.71
CA GLY A 79 -13.20 6.42 -26.14
C GLY A 79 -11.69 6.46 -25.89
N LYS A 80 -11.17 7.51 -25.25
CA LYS A 80 -9.71 7.69 -25.04
C LYS A 80 -9.36 7.84 -23.58
N PHE A 81 -8.25 7.19 -23.20
CA PHE A 81 -7.58 7.42 -21.91
C PHE A 81 -6.50 8.50 -22.11
N VAL A 82 -6.53 9.51 -21.25
CA VAL A 82 -5.58 10.64 -21.29
C VAL A 82 -4.88 10.74 -19.94
N CYS A 83 -3.56 10.65 -19.94
CA CYS A 83 -2.76 10.91 -18.75
C CYS A 83 -2.79 12.41 -18.42
N TYR A 84 -3.26 12.76 -17.24
CA TYR A 84 -3.25 14.14 -16.76
C TYR A 84 -2.13 14.40 -15.75
N ARG A 85 -1.63 13.35 -15.07
CA ARG A 85 -0.50 13.44 -14.14
C ARG A 85 0.22 12.09 -14.00
N ASP A 86 1.52 12.07 -14.28
CA ASP A 86 2.43 10.96 -13.95
C ASP A 86 3.28 11.36 -12.74
N ILE A 87 2.97 10.82 -11.56
CA ILE A 87 3.68 11.13 -10.30
C ILE A 87 5.10 10.58 -10.23
N SER A 88 5.47 9.67 -11.11
CA SER A 88 6.81 9.09 -11.18
C SER A 88 7.76 9.89 -12.09
N HIS A 89 7.21 10.83 -12.86
CA HIS A 89 7.99 11.67 -13.76
C HIS A 89 8.70 12.78 -13.00
N VAL A 90 9.99 12.94 -13.28
CA VAL A 90 10.85 13.93 -12.66
C VAL A 90 11.61 14.68 -13.76
N ASP A 91 11.42 16.00 -13.85
CA ASP A 91 12.09 16.86 -14.83
C ASP A 91 13.56 17.11 -14.48
N SER A 92 13.86 17.25 -13.19
CA SER A 92 15.22 17.51 -12.69
C SER A 92 15.38 17.06 -11.25
N PHE A 93 16.58 16.64 -10.88
CA PHE A 93 16.90 16.26 -9.51
C PHE A 93 17.40 17.45 -8.70
N LYS A 94 17.06 17.44 -7.40
CA LYS A 94 17.48 18.41 -6.39
C LYS A 94 18.58 17.81 -5.55
N SER A 95 19.73 18.47 -5.50
CA SER A 95 20.87 18.15 -4.65
C SER A 95 21.13 19.28 -3.68
N GLY A 96 21.82 18.99 -2.58
CA GLY A 96 22.15 19.99 -1.57
C GLY A 96 22.56 19.36 -0.24
N THR A 97 22.68 20.18 0.79
CA THR A 97 22.92 19.70 2.16
C THR A 97 21.71 18.92 2.69
N LEU A 98 21.94 18.05 3.70
CA LEU A 98 20.86 17.31 4.33
C LEU A 98 19.76 18.24 4.87
N ASP A 99 20.12 19.34 5.51
CA ASP A 99 19.14 20.31 6.04
C ASP A 99 18.30 20.93 4.91
N PHE A 100 18.93 21.30 3.78
CA PHE A 100 18.21 21.84 2.63
C PHE A 100 17.23 20.84 2.03
N ILE A 101 17.63 19.58 1.91
CA ILE A 101 16.81 18.51 1.33
C ILE A 101 15.73 18.01 2.32
N CYS A 102 16.07 17.91 3.62
CA CYS A 102 15.14 17.29 4.59
C CYS A 102 14.09 18.26 5.14
N LYS A 103 14.36 19.58 5.13
CA LYS A 103 13.37 20.56 5.57
C LYS A 103 12.04 20.48 4.80
N PRO A 104 12.00 20.43 3.46
CA PRO A 104 10.74 20.22 2.73
C PRO A 104 10.11 18.83 2.97
N ILE A 105 10.90 17.77 3.21
CA ILE A 105 10.35 16.46 3.59
C ILE A 105 9.52 16.60 4.88
N HIS A 106 10.09 17.25 5.88
CA HIS A 106 9.42 17.55 7.15
C HIS A 106 8.14 18.36 6.94
N ASP A 107 8.26 19.55 6.31
CA ASP A 107 7.16 20.48 6.19
C ASP A 107 5.99 19.90 5.35
N LEU A 108 6.30 19.21 4.25
CA LEU A 108 5.29 18.61 3.36
C LEU A 108 4.61 17.39 3.99
N LEU A 109 5.32 16.58 4.78
CA LEU A 109 4.67 15.47 5.48
C LEU A 109 3.71 15.96 6.55
N ILE A 110 4.08 17.00 7.31
CA ILE A 110 3.18 17.63 8.27
C ILE A 110 1.93 18.18 7.56
N GLN A 111 2.10 18.86 6.42
CA GLN A 111 0.97 19.34 5.61
C GLN A 111 0.12 18.17 5.09
N GLY A 112 0.75 17.08 4.62
CA GLY A 112 0.07 15.88 4.14
C GLY A 112 -0.80 15.22 5.22
N VAL A 113 -0.30 15.15 6.46
CA VAL A 113 -1.10 14.69 7.61
C VAL A 113 -2.23 15.69 7.90
N HIS A 114 -1.92 16.99 8.00
CA HIS A 114 -2.91 18.04 8.32
C HIS A 114 -4.10 18.04 7.34
N LYS A 115 -3.84 18.00 6.03
CA LYS A 115 -4.88 17.92 4.99
C LYS A 115 -5.84 16.74 5.19
N ARG A 116 -5.35 15.62 5.76
CA ARG A 116 -6.11 14.37 5.92
C ARG A 116 -6.80 14.22 7.26
N LEU A 117 -6.68 15.25 8.13
CA LEU A 117 -7.40 15.27 9.42
C LEU A 117 -8.79 15.92 9.31
N ASP A 118 -9.05 16.69 8.27
CA ASP A 118 -10.36 17.32 8.04
C ASP A 118 -11.39 16.24 7.63
N ALA A 119 -12.32 15.93 8.52
CA ALA A 119 -13.33 14.90 8.35
C ALA A 119 -14.57 15.16 9.21
N ASP A 120 -15.74 14.90 8.65
CA ASP A 120 -17.04 14.90 9.35
C ASP A 120 -17.32 13.60 10.11
N ALA A 121 -16.49 12.58 9.90
CA ALA A 121 -16.54 11.32 10.64
C ALA A 121 -15.35 11.19 11.61
N LYS A 122 -15.48 10.31 12.61
CA LYS A 122 -14.39 10.09 13.57
C LYS A 122 -13.19 9.44 12.93
N VAL A 123 -12.03 10.03 13.19
CA VAL A 123 -10.73 9.64 12.66
C VAL A 123 -9.98 8.75 13.66
N GLY A 124 -9.39 7.68 13.16
CA GLY A 124 -8.49 6.79 13.87
C GLY A 124 -7.19 6.58 13.08
N PHE A 125 -6.23 5.91 13.70
CA PHE A 125 -4.88 5.77 13.16
C PHE A 125 -4.40 4.33 13.30
N LEU A 126 -3.88 3.76 12.23
CA LEU A 126 -3.19 2.48 12.29
C LEU A 126 -1.75 2.70 12.78
N LEU A 127 -1.39 2.04 13.87
CA LEU A 127 -0.08 2.20 14.52
C LEU A 127 0.60 0.85 14.68
N SER A 128 1.61 0.58 13.85
CA SER A 128 2.41 -0.64 13.92
C SER A 128 3.70 -0.49 14.75
N GLY A 129 4.01 0.72 15.23
CA GLY A 129 5.30 1.01 15.85
C GLY A 129 6.47 1.07 14.87
N GLY A 130 6.23 0.91 13.56
CA GLY A 130 7.19 1.21 12.50
C GLY A 130 7.30 2.72 12.26
N LEU A 131 8.41 3.16 11.63
CA LEU A 131 8.69 4.58 11.40
C LEU A 131 7.51 5.33 10.78
N ASP A 132 6.96 4.80 9.68
CA ASP A 132 5.98 5.49 8.85
C ASP A 132 4.67 5.76 9.60
N SER A 133 4.06 4.71 10.15
CA SER A 133 2.83 4.82 10.94
C SER A 133 3.03 5.64 12.21
N SER A 134 4.19 5.52 12.86
CA SER A 134 4.51 6.27 14.07
C SER A 134 4.66 7.76 13.79
N LEU A 135 5.29 8.17 12.68
CA LEU A 135 5.38 9.58 12.28
C LEU A 135 3.99 10.17 12.00
N VAL A 136 3.14 9.45 11.25
CA VAL A 136 1.75 9.91 10.98
C VAL A 136 1.00 10.13 12.30
N CYS A 137 1.07 9.17 13.23
CA CYS A 137 0.42 9.28 14.54
C CYS A 137 1.00 10.43 15.39
N ALA A 138 2.33 10.56 15.43
CA ALA A 138 3.00 11.58 16.23
C ALA A 138 2.72 12.99 15.71
N ILE A 139 2.74 13.20 14.39
CA ILE A 139 2.35 14.48 13.78
C ILE A 139 0.89 14.80 14.10
N ALA A 140 0.00 13.85 13.90
CA ALA A 140 -1.43 14.03 14.19
C ALA A 140 -1.69 14.36 15.66
N SER A 141 -0.97 13.71 16.59
CA SER A 141 -1.11 13.98 18.04
C SER A 141 -0.70 15.40 18.45
N ARG A 142 0.17 16.05 17.66
CA ARG A 142 0.56 17.46 17.88
C ARG A 142 -0.44 18.45 17.30
N ILE A 143 -1.24 18.03 16.32
CA ILE A 143 -2.23 18.87 15.65
C ILE A 143 -3.58 18.83 16.39
N TYR A 144 -3.96 17.66 16.92
CA TYR A 144 -5.22 17.52 17.66
C TYR A 144 -5.11 18.03 19.10
N ASP A 145 -6.13 18.73 19.56
CA ASP A 145 -6.26 19.18 20.97
C ASP A 145 -6.60 18.04 21.95
N LYS A 146 -7.00 16.89 21.45
CA LYS A 146 -7.40 15.72 22.23
C LYS A 146 -6.56 14.51 21.85
N PRO A 147 -6.39 13.55 22.78
CA PRO A 147 -5.71 12.29 22.46
C PRO A 147 -6.30 11.60 21.24
N ILE A 148 -5.47 11.27 20.27
CA ILE A 148 -5.87 10.51 19.08
C ILE A 148 -6.15 9.04 19.44
N ARG A 149 -6.95 8.35 18.62
CA ARG A 149 -7.25 6.92 18.80
C ARG A 149 -6.37 6.10 17.86
N THR A 150 -5.52 5.25 18.42
CA THR A 150 -4.59 4.41 17.67
C THR A 150 -4.94 2.93 17.83
N PHE A 151 -4.68 2.14 16.78
CA PHE A 151 -5.05 0.73 16.71
C PHE A 151 -3.89 -0.09 16.19
N ALA A 152 -3.65 -1.24 16.83
CA ALA A 152 -2.66 -2.22 16.42
C ALA A 152 -3.24 -3.65 16.44
N ILE A 153 -2.61 -4.55 15.71
CA ILE A 153 -2.95 -5.96 15.67
C ILE A 153 -1.70 -6.81 15.73
N GLY A 154 -1.79 -7.96 16.38
CA GLY A 154 -0.69 -8.91 16.42
C GLY A 154 -1.15 -10.33 16.69
N MET A 155 -0.32 -11.29 16.29
CA MET A 155 -0.50 -12.69 16.69
C MET A 155 -0.27 -12.82 18.20
N LYS A 156 -0.89 -13.82 18.82
CA LYS A 156 -0.69 -14.11 20.26
C LYS A 156 0.77 -14.38 20.62
N LYS A 157 1.57 -14.86 19.65
CA LYS A 157 3.00 -15.07 19.77
C LYS A 157 3.73 -14.20 18.76
N ASP A 158 4.91 -13.73 19.11
CA ASP A 158 5.85 -13.05 18.20
C ASP A 158 5.34 -11.73 17.56
N ALA A 159 4.39 -11.06 18.22
CA ALA A 159 3.86 -9.77 17.77
C ALA A 159 4.80 -8.62 18.19
N ILE A 160 5.89 -8.46 17.47
CA ILE A 160 6.92 -7.43 17.74
C ILE A 160 6.32 -6.03 17.63
N ASP A 161 5.47 -5.82 16.65
CA ASP A 161 4.83 -4.52 16.40
C ASP A 161 3.97 -4.04 17.57
N LEU A 162 3.29 -4.93 18.30
CA LEU A 162 2.50 -4.52 19.45
C LEU A 162 3.35 -3.86 20.54
N LYS A 163 4.55 -4.39 20.81
CA LYS A 163 5.48 -3.79 21.79
C LYS A 163 5.82 -2.35 21.41
N TYR A 164 6.21 -2.13 20.15
CA TYR A 164 6.63 -0.80 19.69
C TYR A 164 5.44 0.14 19.48
N ALA A 165 4.29 -0.38 19.03
CA ALA A 165 3.06 0.40 18.93
C ALA A 165 2.63 0.93 20.31
N LYS A 166 2.68 0.09 21.33
CA LYS A 166 2.38 0.47 22.71
C LYS A 166 3.32 1.58 23.20
N GLU A 167 4.63 1.40 23.01
CA GLU A 167 5.61 2.39 23.40
C GLU A 167 5.40 3.75 22.71
N VAL A 168 5.16 3.75 21.40
CA VAL A 168 4.81 4.98 20.67
C VAL A 168 3.53 5.58 21.22
N SER A 169 2.49 4.77 21.47
CA SER A 169 1.22 5.25 21.97
C SER A 169 1.31 5.92 23.32
N GLU A 170 2.13 5.37 24.22
CA GLU A 170 2.42 5.95 25.54
C GLU A 170 3.17 7.28 25.39
N TYR A 171 4.15 7.35 24.48
CA TYR A 171 4.93 8.56 24.24
C TYR A 171 4.09 9.72 23.67
N ILE A 172 3.20 9.43 22.73
CA ILE A 172 2.32 10.44 22.12
C ILE A 172 1.00 10.63 22.89
N HIS A 173 0.82 9.93 24.00
CA HIS A 173 -0.39 9.97 24.84
C HIS A 173 -1.69 9.64 24.08
N SER A 174 -1.66 8.68 23.17
CA SER A 174 -2.85 8.26 22.42
C SER A 174 -3.74 7.28 23.21
N ILE A 175 -5.02 7.19 22.84
CA ILE A 175 -5.93 6.14 23.31
C ILE A 175 -5.70 4.92 22.41
N HIS A 176 -4.90 3.98 22.90
CA HIS A 176 -4.46 2.82 22.14
C HIS A 176 -5.33 1.58 22.37
N THR A 177 -5.61 0.85 21.29
CA THR A 177 -6.32 -0.43 21.35
C THR A 177 -5.55 -1.48 20.56
N GLU A 178 -5.24 -2.59 21.23
CA GLU A 178 -4.56 -3.74 20.63
C GLU A 178 -5.55 -4.89 20.40
N PHE A 179 -5.47 -5.52 19.22
CA PHE A 179 -6.23 -6.72 18.91
C PHE A 179 -5.30 -7.90 18.72
N ILE A 180 -5.64 -9.02 19.34
CA ILE A 180 -4.90 -10.27 19.22
C ILE A 180 -5.65 -11.21 18.29
N ILE A 181 -4.93 -11.80 17.34
CA ILE A 181 -5.45 -12.79 16.40
C ILE A 181 -4.75 -14.13 16.55
N THR A 182 -5.44 -15.16 16.09
CA THR A 182 -4.99 -16.55 16.13
C THR A 182 -4.70 -17.06 14.71
N LYS A 183 -4.02 -18.19 14.62
CA LYS A 183 -3.86 -18.95 13.36
C LYS A 183 -5.20 -19.24 12.69
N GLU A 184 -6.21 -19.60 13.46
CA GLU A 184 -7.53 -19.90 12.93
C GLU A 184 -8.18 -18.67 12.31
N ASP A 185 -8.08 -17.50 12.94
CA ASP A 185 -8.56 -16.23 12.39
C ASP A 185 -7.88 -15.93 11.04
N VAL A 186 -6.58 -16.16 10.94
CA VAL A 186 -5.77 -15.95 9.71
C VAL A 186 -6.25 -16.86 8.58
N ILE A 187 -6.40 -18.16 8.85
CA ILE A 187 -6.82 -19.13 7.83
C ILE A 187 -8.27 -18.90 7.39
N ASN A 188 -9.16 -18.60 8.33
CA ASN A 188 -10.56 -18.33 8.01
C ASN A 188 -10.76 -17.04 7.21
N ALA A 189 -9.89 -16.04 7.37
CA ALA A 189 -9.98 -14.80 6.61
C ALA A 189 -9.40 -14.91 5.18
N LEU A 190 -8.57 -15.92 4.88
CA LEU A 190 -7.78 -16.00 3.65
C LEU A 190 -8.64 -15.90 2.38
N GLU A 191 -9.70 -16.69 2.30
CA GLU A 191 -10.55 -16.74 1.09
C GLU A 191 -11.30 -15.42 0.88
N GLU A 192 -11.85 -14.83 1.94
CA GLU A 192 -12.53 -13.54 1.91
C GLU A 192 -11.57 -12.42 1.51
N VAL A 193 -10.36 -12.42 2.05
CA VAL A 193 -9.32 -11.44 1.70
C VAL A 193 -8.95 -11.50 0.22
N ILE A 194 -8.75 -12.69 -0.34
CA ILE A 194 -8.47 -12.83 -1.78
C ILE A 194 -9.65 -12.33 -2.63
N GLN A 195 -10.87 -12.61 -2.21
CA GLN A 195 -12.07 -12.16 -2.90
C GLN A 195 -12.20 -10.64 -2.90
N ILE A 196 -12.00 -9.97 -1.76
CA ILE A 196 -12.15 -8.50 -1.67
C ILE A 196 -11.03 -7.74 -2.37
N LEU A 197 -9.82 -8.32 -2.38
CA LEU A 197 -8.65 -7.71 -3.04
C LEU A 197 -8.67 -7.89 -4.56
N ALA A 198 -9.30 -8.95 -5.06
CA ALA A 198 -9.23 -9.35 -6.47
C ALA A 198 -7.78 -9.52 -6.96
N THR A 199 -6.93 -10.13 -6.14
CA THR A 199 -5.51 -10.41 -6.45
C THR A 199 -5.11 -11.80 -5.99
N TYR A 200 -4.05 -12.35 -6.58
CA TYR A 200 -3.38 -13.58 -6.15
C TYR A 200 -1.93 -13.32 -5.72
N ASP A 201 -1.54 -12.04 -5.58
CA ASP A 201 -0.20 -11.66 -5.14
C ASP A 201 0.08 -12.07 -3.69
N ILE A 202 1.22 -12.73 -3.47
CA ILE A 202 1.56 -13.34 -2.18
C ILE A 202 1.74 -12.27 -1.10
N THR A 203 2.54 -11.22 -1.37
CA THR A 203 2.84 -10.17 -0.39
C THR A 203 1.61 -9.38 -0.03
N THR A 204 0.83 -8.99 -1.01
CA THR A 204 -0.41 -8.24 -0.81
C THR A 204 -1.38 -9.02 0.06
N ILE A 205 -1.58 -10.33 -0.21
CA ILE A 205 -2.50 -11.17 0.58
C ILE A 205 -2.00 -11.34 2.02
N ARG A 206 -0.73 -11.70 2.22
CA ARG A 206 -0.14 -11.87 3.56
C ARG A 206 -0.31 -10.63 4.43
N ALA A 207 0.02 -9.45 3.88
CA ALA A 207 -0.13 -8.19 4.58
C ALA A 207 -1.61 -7.78 4.79
N SER A 208 -2.49 -8.16 3.86
CA SER A 208 -3.91 -7.81 3.94
C SER A 208 -4.67 -8.56 5.03
N ILE A 209 -4.31 -9.79 5.35
CA ILE A 209 -5.05 -10.58 6.35
C ILE A 209 -5.05 -9.87 7.70
N GLY A 210 -3.88 -9.44 8.20
CA GLY A 210 -3.79 -8.69 9.44
C GLY A 210 -4.53 -7.37 9.38
N MET A 211 -4.39 -6.62 8.28
CA MET A 211 -5.04 -5.33 8.10
C MET A 211 -6.58 -5.46 8.01
N TYR A 212 -7.07 -6.46 7.27
CA TYR A 212 -8.51 -6.74 7.16
C TYR A 212 -9.12 -7.09 8.53
N LEU A 213 -8.49 -8.00 9.28
CA LEU A 213 -8.96 -8.38 10.62
C LEU A 213 -8.94 -7.19 11.59
N LEU A 214 -7.90 -6.36 11.54
CA LEU A 214 -7.82 -5.13 12.32
C LEU A 214 -8.98 -4.18 11.98
N CYS A 215 -9.20 -3.89 10.71
CA CYS A 215 -10.26 -2.99 10.27
C CYS A 215 -11.66 -3.52 10.62
N LYS A 216 -11.88 -4.83 10.51
CA LYS A 216 -13.12 -5.48 10.93
C LYS A 216 -13.38 -5.26 12.43
N LYS A 217 -12.36 -5.46 13.28
CA LYS A 217 -12.47 -5.23 14.73
C LYS A 217 -12.71 -3.76 15.07
N ILE A 218 -12.04 -2.84 14.40
CA ILE A 218 -12.27 -1.40 14.59
C ILE A 218 -13.72 -1.04 14.25
N HIS A 219 -14.24 -1.50 13.12
CA HIS A 219 -15.62 -1.26 12.71
C HIS A 219 -16.64 -1.82 13.71
N GLU A 220 -16.43 -3.06 14.16
CA GLU A 220 -17.33 -3.77 15.09
C GLU A 220 -17.36 -3.13 16.48
N THR A 221 -16.24 -2.55 16.94
CA THR A 221 -16.09 -2.13 18.34
C THR A 221 -16.03 -0.62 18.52
N THR A 222 -16.02 0.17 17.43
CA THR A 222 -15.88 1.63 17.50
C THR A 222 -16.78 2.35 16.49
N ASP A 223 -16.88 3.64 16.66
CA ASP A 223 -17.55 4.57 15.74
C ASP A 223 -16.56 5.31 14.79
N ILE A 224 -15.31 4.83 14.70
CA ILE A 224 -14.32 5.32 13.74
C ILE A 224 -14.77 4.95 12.32
N ARG A 225 -14.66 5.92 11.39
CA ARG A 225 -15.01 5.72 9.98
C ARG A 225 -13.92 6.20 9.01
N VAL A 226 -12.89 6.86 9.51
CA VAL A 226 -11.73 7.29 8.74
C VAL A 226 -10.47 6.75 9.41
N LEU A 227 -9.56 6.16 8.64
CA LEU A 227 -8.28 5.62 9.12
C LEU A 227 -7.11 6.21 8.33
N LEU A 228 -6.15 6.79 9.04
CA LEU A 228 -4.88 7.20 8.46
C LEU A 228 -3.87 6.04 8.52
N THR A 229 -3.10 5.88 7.43
CA THR A 229 -2.10 4.81 7.25
C THR A 229 -0.73 5.38 6.88
N GLY A 230 0.32 4.55 6.96
CA GLY A 230 1.70 4.91 6.59
C GLY A 230 2.13 4.41 5.21
N GLU A 231 1.20 4.04 4.32
CA GLU A 231 1.51 3.52 2.98
C GLU A 231 2.20 4.56 2.09
N VAL A 232 2.83 4.13 1.00
CA VAL A 232 3.57 4.93 0.00
C VAL A 232 5.01 5.28 0.41
N SER A 233 5.32 5.32 1.69
CA SER A 233 6.66 5.70 2.17
C SER A 233 7.77 4.78 1.66
N ASP A 234 7.51 3.46 1.56
CA ASP A 234 8.50 2.48 1.12
C ASP A 234 8.88 2.67 -0.36
N GLU A 235 7.94 3.04 -1.20
CA GLU A 235 8.16 3.27 -2.62
C GLU A 235 8.94 4.56 -2.89
N LEU A 236 8.80 5.55 -2.00
CA LEU A 236 9.48 6.84 -2.12
C LEU A 236 10.92 6.81 -1.64
N PHE A 237 11.18 6.17 -0.49
CA PHE A 237 12.47 6.19 0.19
C PHE A 237 13.25 4.88 0.10
N GLY A 238 12.67 3.86 -0.54
CA GLY A 238 13.26 2.54 -0.65
C GLY A 238 12.81 1.57 0.44
N TYR A 239 12.96 0.30 0.14
CA TYR A 239 12.65 -0.85 0.97
C TYR A 239 13.92 -1.72 1.13
N LYS A 240 13.89 -2.76 1.96
CA LYS A 240 15.08 -3.60 2.24
C LYS A 240 15.83 -4.08 1.00
N TYR A 241 15.13 -4.53 -0.04
CA TYR A 241 15.80 -5.00 -1.25
C TYR A 241 16.42 -3.87 -2.10
N THR A 242 15.94 -2.63 -1.95
CA THR A 242 16.50 -1.49 -2.70
C THR A 242 17.90 -1.09 -2.23
N ASP A 243 18.34 -1.60 -1.06
CA ASP A 243 19.72 -1.46 -0.61
C ASP A 243 20.72 -2.16 -1.56
N TYR A 244 20.23 -3.10 -2.39
CA TYR A 244 21.02 -3.81 -3.41
C TYR A 244 20.97 -3.12 -4.78
N ALA A 245 20.41 -1.92 -4.89
CA ALA A 245 20.42 -1.18 -6.15
C ALA A 245 21.85 -0.92 -6.60
N PRO A 246 22.22 -1.27 -7.85
CA PRO A 246 23.60 -1.18 -8.32
C PRO A 246 24.10 0.27 -8.46
N ASN A 247 23.20 1.22 -8.58
CA ASN A 247 23.49 2.66 -8.66
C ASN A 247 22.22 3.49 -8.43
N ALA A 248 22.39 4.79 -8.29
CA ALA A 248 21.31 5.74 -8.00
C ALA A 248 20.22 5.78 -9.08
N LEU A 249 20.60 5.64 -10.36
CA LEU A 249 19.62 5.61 -11.45
C LEU A 249 18.73 4.36 -11.37
N ALA A 250 19.32 3.19 -11.12
CA ALA A 250 18.57 1.94 -10.94
C ALA A 250 17.62 2.00 -9.72
N PHE A 251 18.09 2.60 -8.61
CA PHE A 251 17.25 2.87 -7.45
C PHE A 251 16.05 3.75 -7.81
N GLN A 252 16.27 4.87 -8.51
CA GLN A 252 15.19 5.79 -8.92
C GLN A 252 14.20 5.13 -9.88
N GLN A 253 14.69 4.33 -10.82
CA GLN A 253 13.84 3.59 -11.76
C GLN A 253 12.95 2.57 -11.03
N GLU A 254 13.50 1.91 -10.02
CA GLU A 254 12.71 0.97 -9.21
C GLU A 254 11.65 1.70 -8.38
N CYS A 255 11.99 2.82 -7.73
CA CYS A 255 11.01 3.66 -7.02
C CYS A 255 9.88 4.12 -7.96
N ALA A 256 10.23 4.61 -9.15
CA ALA A 256 9.26 5.03 -10.16
C ALA A 256 8.36 3.88 -10.63
N LYS A 257 8.93 2.68 -10.84
CA LYS A 257 8.18 1.46 -11.17
C LYS A 257 7.20 1.11 -10.06
N ARG A 258 7.66 1.09 -8.79
CA ARG A 258 6.82 0.73 -7.64
C ARG A 258 5.67 1.71 -7.44
N LEU A 259 5.90 3.01 -7.59
CA LEU A 259 4.82 4.01 -7.57
C LEU A 259 3.78 3.78 -8.69
N LYS A 260 4.21 3.46 -9.91
CA LYS A 260 3.31 3.16 -11.03
C LYS A 260 2.49 1.88 -10.84
N GLU A 261 2.97 0.95 -10.04
CA GLU A 261 2.34 -0.34 -9.80
C GLU A 261 1.60 -0.42 -8.46
N LEU A 262 1.75 0.59 -7.62
CA LEU A 262 1.29 0.63 -6.23
C LEU A 262 -0.23 0.34 -6.08
N TYR A 263 -1.02 0.78 -7.07
CA TYR A 263 -2.47 0.55 -7.12
C TYR A 263 -2.89 -0.91 -7.30
N MET A 264 -1.95 -1.81 -7.60
CA MET A 264 -2.17 -3.27 -7.69
C MET A 264 -1.72 -4.00 -6.42
N TYR A 265 -1.01 -3.32 -5.51
CA TYR A 265 -0.37 -3.92 -4.32
C TYR A 265 -0.75 -3.17 -3.03
N ASP A 266 0.09 -2.27 -2.53
CA ASP A 266 -0.06 -1.74 -1.16
C ASP A 266 -1.23 -0.77 -0.98
N VAL A 267 -1.49 0.16 -1.91
CA VAL A 267 -2.67 1.03 -1.78
C VAL A 267 -3.96 0.29 -2.11
N LEU A 268 -3.93 -0.74 -2.98
CA LEU A 268 -5.07 -1.65 -3.15
C LEU A 268 -5.40 -2.33 -1.82
N ARG A 269 -4.39 -2.88 -1.16
CA ARG A 269 -4.51 -3.50 0.16
C ARG A 269 -5.14 -2.54 1.16
N ALA A 270 -4.56 -1.34 1.32
CA ALA A 270 -5.02 -0.36 2.28
C ALA A 270 -6.48 0.03 2.04
N ASP A 271 -6.82 0.42 0.81
CA ASP A 271 -8.21 0.80 0.49
C ASP A 271 -9.17 -0.38 0.69
N ARG A 272 -8.88 -1.55 0.12
CA ARG A 272 -9.82 -2.68 0.14
C ARG A 272 -10.06 -3.23 1.55
N CYS A 273 -9.00 -3.36 2.37
CA CYS A 273 -9.16 -3.83 3.76
C CYS A 273 -9.97 -2.86 4.62
N ILE A 274 -9.84 -1.55 4.37
CA ILE A 274 -10.52 -0.50 5.12
C ILE A 274 -11.95 -0.31 4.59
N SER A 275 -12.12 -0.13 3.26
CA SER A 275 -13.42 0.22 2.67
C SER A 275 -14.44 -0.92 2.73
N THR A 276 -14.01 -2.19 2.67
CA THR A 276 -14.92 -3.34 2.84
C THR A 276 -15.54 -3.41 4.25
N ASN A 277 -14.91 -2.73 5.22
CA ASN A 277 -15.42 -2.55 6.56
C ASN A 277 -16.11 -1.18 6.77
N SER A 278 -16.62 -0.57 5.70
CA SER A 278 -17.36 0.70 5.71
C SER A 278 -16.58 1.86 6.35
N MET A 279 -15.28 1.91 6.12
CA MET A 279 -14.38 2.97 6.56
C MET A 279 -13.60 3.54 5.37
N GLU A 280 -13.05 4.74 5.54
CA GLU A 280 -12.25 5.44 4.53
C GLU A 280 -10.76 5.36 4.88
N ALA A 281 -9.94 4.93 3.93
CA ALA A 281 -8.49 5.01 4.03
C ALA A 281 -8.01 6.42 3.65
N ARG A 282 -7.04 6.97 4.40
CA ARG A 282 -6.31 8.19 4.04
C ARG A 282 -4.81 7.94 4.15
N VAL A 283 -4.08 8.42 3.14
CA VAL A 283 -2.65 8.09 2.95
C VAL A 283 -1.81 9.38 2.93
N PRO A 284 -1.33 9.87 4.10
CA PRO A 284 -0.56 11.12 4.18
C PRO A 284 0.70 11.17 3.33
N PHE A 285 1.46 10.06 3.25
CA PHE A 285 2.65 9.96 2.37
C PHE A 285 2.29 10.01 0.88
N GLY A 286 1.04 9.80 0.52
CA GLY A 286 0.50 9.95 -0.83
C GLY A 286 0.10 11.39 -1.16
N ASP A 287 0.42 12.39 -0.33
CA ASP A 287 0.24 13.79 -0.68
C ASP A 287 1.04 14.12 -1.95
N LEU A 288 0.38 14.73 -2.93
CA LEU A 288 0.97 14.91 -4.26
C LEU A 288 2.21 15.82 -4.26
N ASP A 289 2.22 16.85 -3.42
CA ASP A 289 3.37 17.76 -3.29
C ASP A 289 4.52 17.02 -2.60
N PHE A 290 4.22 16.22 -1.58
CA PHE A 290 5.20 15.38 -0.90
C PHE A 290 5.82 14.35 -1.86
N VAL A 291 5.00 13.59 -2.59
CA VAL A 291 5.46 12.57 -3.56
C VAL A 291 6.34 13.22 -4.63
N GLN A 292 5.89 14.34 -5.22
CA GLN A 292 6.63 15.03 -6.26
C GLN A 292 7.97 15.55 -5.74
N TYR A 293 7.99 16.11 -4.52
CA TYR A 293 9.21 16.58 -3.92
C TYR A 293 10.21 15.43 -3.68
N VAL A 294 9.77 14.35 -2.99
CA VAL A 294 10.66 13.23 -2.65
C VAL A 294 11.18 12.53 -3.91
N MET A 295 10.35 12.38 -4.94
CA MET A 295 10.78 11.83 -6.23
C MET A 295 11.80 12.72 -6.93
N SER A 296 11.75 14.05 -6.74
CA SER A 296 12.72 15.00 -7.31
C SER A 296 14.04 15.10 -6.56
N ILE A 297 14.20 14.45 -5.40
CA ILE A 297 15.48 14.41 -4.68
C ILE A 297 16.46 13.54 -5.46
N ASP A 298 17.72 14.00 -5.52
CA ASP A 298 18.81 13.24 -6.12
C ASP A 298 18.85 11.82 -5.51
N PRO A 299 18.69 10.77 -6.33
CA PRO A 299 18.61 9.41 -5.84
C PRO A 299 19.88 8.96 -5.10
N GLU A 300 21.05 9.55 -5.34
CA GLU A 300 22.26 9.28 -4.55
C GLU A 300 22.06 9.60 -3.06
N LEU A 301 21.28 10.64 -2.75
CA LEU A 301 20.96 11.02 -1.38
C LEU A 301 19.92 10.09 -0.74
N LYS A 302 19.06 9.44 -1.55
CA LYS A 302 18.03 8.51 -1.06
C LYS A 302 18.54 7.09 -0.84
N MET A 303 19.58 6.68 -1.57
CA MET A 303 20.20 5.37 -1.39
C MET A 303 20.67 5.18 0.04
N ASN A 304 20.70 3.93 0.51
CA ASN A 304 21.13 3.59 1.86
C ASN A 304 22.67 3.68 2.01
N THR A 305 23.22 4.88 1.81
CA THR A 305 24.65 5.19 2.01
C THR A 305 24.98 5.50 3.48
N TYR A 306 23.97 5.62 4.32
CA TYR A 306 24.08 5.98 5.74
C TYR A 306 23.98 4.76 6.67
N ASN A 307 23.99 3.55 6.14
CA ASN A 307 23.72 2.30 6.89
C ASN A 307 22.38 2.34 7.66
N LYS A 308 21.41 3.09 7.13
CA LYS A 308 20.10 3.27 7.74
C LYS A 308 19.05 3.51 6.65
N GLY A 309 18.13 2.58 6.48
CA GLY A 309 17.02 2.73 5.54
C GLY A 309 16.16 3.96 5.83
N LYS A 310 15.70 4.64 4.79
CA LYS A 310 14.90 5.89 4.86
C LYS A 310 15.59 7.01 5.65
N TYR A 311 16.91 7.14 5.53
CA TYR A 311 17.69 8.08 6.36
C TYR A 311 17.17 9.52 6.25
N LEU A 312 16.85 10.01 5.04
CA LEU A 312 16.35 11.37 4.85
C LEU A 312 15.05 11.64 5.63
N LEU A 313 14.13 10.66 5.66
CA LEU A 313 12.90 10.78 6.44
C LEU A 313 13.20 10.85 7.95
N ARG A 314 14.11 10.02 8.45
CA ARG A 314 14.52 10.04 9.85
C ARG A 314 15.23 11.34 10.22
N TYR A 315 16.13 11.80 9.35
CA TYR A 315 16.85 13.06 9.52
C TYR A 315 15.92 14.27 9.56
N ALA A 316 14.87 14.27 8.73
CA ALA A 316 13.89 15.34 8.67
C ALA A 316 13.17 15.60 10.01
N PHE A 317 13.05 14.57 10.85
CA PHE A 317 12.31 14.64 12.13
C PHE A 317 13.18 14.43 13.39
N LYS A 318 14.51 14.44 13.24
CA LYS A 318 15.42 14.11 14.36
C LYS A 318 15.40 15.14 15.51
N GLU A 319 15.11 16.42 15.21
CA GLU A 319 15.14 17.50 16.20
C GLU A 319 13.75 17.76 16.85
N ASP A 320 12.67 17.17 16.32
CA ASP A 320 11.31 17.52 16.74
C ASP A 320 10.84 16.82 18.03
N ALA A 321 11.60 15.83 18.49
CA ALA A 321 11.18 14.96 19.59
C ALA A 321 9.72 14.42 19.41
N LEU A 322 9.32 14.11 18.18
CA LEU A 322 8.02 13.51 17.87
C LEU A 322 7.94 12.05 18.29
N LEU A 323 9.07 11.35 18.25
CA LEU A 323 9.22 9.94 18.60
C LEU A 323 10.45 9.75 19.47
N PRO A 324 10.50 8.71 20.34
CA PRO A 324 11.75 8.28 20.96
C PRO A 324 12.81 8.00 19.89
N GLU A 325 14.07 8.35 20.16
CA GLU A 325 15.15 8.21 19.18
C GLU A 325 15.30 6.77 18.65
N HIS A 326 15.19 5.77 19.52
CA HIS A 326 15.29 4.35 19.11
C HIS A 326 14.10 3.91 18.24
N ILE A 327 12.91 4.53 18.35
CA ILE A 327 11.78 4.31 17.45
C ILE A 327 12.04 5.03 16.13
N LEU A 328 12.47 6.30 16.17
CA LEU A 328 12.82 7.06 14.96
C LEU A 328 13.93 6.34 14.17
N MET A 329 14.86 5.68 14.83
CA MET A 329 15.98 4.96 14.22
C MET A 329 15.76 3.43 14.13
N ARG A 330 14.56 2.93 14.46
CA ARG A 330 14.23 1.50 14.36
C ARG A 330 14.36 0.99 12.93
N GLU A 331 14.97 -0.18 12.75
CA GLU A 331 15.04 -0.83 11.44
C GLU A 331 13.65 -1.24 10.92
N LYS A 332 13.50 -1.23 9.58
CA LYS A 332 12.26 -1.61 8.93
C LYS A 332 11.98 -3.10 9.08
N ALA A 333 10.80 -3.44 9.58
CA ALA A 333 10.21 -4.77 9.49
C ALA A 333 9.00 -4.72 8.54
N ALA A 334 8.79 -5.79 7.76
CA ALA A 334 7.60 -5.90 6.93
C ALA A 334 6.37 -6.12 7.82
N PHE A 335 5.24 -5.50 7.49
CA PHE A 335 4.02 -5.61 8.30
C PHE A 335 3.57 -7.07 8.49
N SER A 336 3.59 -7.89 7.44
CA SER A 336 3.27 -9.32 7.54
C SER A 336 4.17 -10.11 8.49
N ASP A 337 5.44 -9.70 8.62
CA ASP A 337 6.40 -10.33 9.52
C ASP A 337 6.29 -9.78 10.94
N ALA A 338 5.94 -8.53 11.11
CA ALA A 338 5.91 -7.82 12.37
C ALA A 338 4.59 -7.99 13.14
N VAL A 339 3.47 -8.25 12.45
CA VAL A 339 2.21 -8.76 13.06
C VAL A 339 2.46 -10.09 13.76
N GLY A 340 3.40 -10.88 13.25
CA GLY A 340 3.90 -12.14 13.82
C GLY A 340 4.53 -13.00 12.74
N HIS A 341 5.76 -13.42 12.91
CA HIS A 341 6.42 -14.37 12.00
C HIS A 341 5.56 -15.62 11.76
N SER A 342 4.82 -16.05 12.79
CA SER A 342 3.90 -17.16 12.73
C SER A 342 2.77 -16.98 11.71
N LEU A 343 2.34 -15.75 11.38
CA LEU A 343 1.29 -15.53 10.37
C LEU A 343 1.71 -16.08 9.00
N VAL A 344 2.90 -15.69 8.51
CA VAL A 344 3.42 -16.14 7.22
C VAL A 344 3.72 -17.64 7.24
N ASP A 345 4.29 -18.14 8.34
CA ASP A 345 4.62 -19.56 8.48
C ASP A 345 3.37 -20.44 8.55
N ASP A 346 2.31 -19.97 9.20
CA ASP A 346 1.01 -20.66 9.27
C ASP A 346 0.32 -20.73 7.90
N LEU A 347 0.37 -19.65 7.10
CA LEU A 347 -0.15 -19.65 5.72
C LEU A 347 0.61 -20.63 4.83
N LYS A 348 1.95 -20.62 4.90
CA LYS A 348 2.79 -21.59 4.18
C LYS A 348 2.49 -23.02 4.60
N ALA A 349 2.43 -23.29 5.91
CA ALA A 349 2.12 -24.60 6.44
C ALA A 349 0.73 -25.08 5.98
N TYR A 350 -0.27 -24.19 6.02
CA TYR A 350 -1.60 -24.49 5.51
C TYR A 350 -1.58 -24.86 4.03
N ALA A 351 -0.89 -24.09 3.19
CA ALA A 351 -0.75 -24.39 1.77
C ALA A 351 -0.04 -25.74 1.52
N GLN A 352 0.97 -26.11 2.35
CA GLN A 352 1.63 -27.42 2.26
C GLN A 352 0.68 -28.58 2.51
N THR A 353 -0.34 -28.42 3.35
CA THR A 353 -1.33 -29.47 3.61
C THR A 353 -2.36 -29.64 2.49
N ARG A 354 -2.43 -28.70 1.54
CA ARG A 354 -3.45 -28.70 0.48
C ARG A 354 -3.04 -29.48 -0.78
N TYR A 355 -1.75 -29.69 -0.98
CA TYR A 355 -1.22 -30.33 -2.19
C TYR A 355 -0.06 -31.25 -1.86
N THR A 356 -0.01 -32.43 -2.51
CA THR A 356 1.24 -33.20 -2.64
C THR A 356 2.20 -32.47 -3.58
N ASN A 357 3.44 -32.95 -3.70
CA ASN A 357 4.39 -32.37 -4.67
C ASN A 357 3.97 -32.69 -6.11
N GLU A 358 3.45 -33.88 -6.32
CA GLU A 358 2.96 -34.37 -7.63
C GLU A 358 1.78 -33.53 -8.10
N GLU A 359 0.77 -33.32 -7.23
CA GLU A 359 -0.38 -32.47 -7.51
C GLU A 359 0.03 -31.03 -7.82
N PHE A 360 0.99 -30.48 -7.07
CA PHE A 360 1.51 -29.14 -7.32
C PHE A 360 2.12 -29.04 -8.72
N HIS A 361 3.06 -29.94 -9.06
CA HIS A 361 3.72 -29.92 -10.36
C HIS A 361 2.76 -30.15 -11.54
N GLU A 362 1.71 -30.93 -11.35
CA GLU A 362 0.69 -31.13 -12.39
C GLU A 362 -0.19 -29.90 -12.56
N LYS A 363 -0.68 -29.34 -11.46
CA LYS A 363 -1.62 -28.21 -11.48
C LYS A 363 -1.01 -26.92 -12.03
N ILE A 364 0.28 -26.65 -11.78
CA ILE A 364 0.90 -25.41 -12.27
C ILE A 364 1.05 -25.37 -13.80
N LYS A 365 1.04 -26.51 -14.49
CA LYS A 365 1.19 -26.59 -15.95
C LYS A 365 0.08 -25.85 -16.72
N LYS A 366 -1.10 -25.70 -16.12
CA LYS A 366 -2.23 -24.98 -16.76
C LYS A 366 -2.06 -23.46 -16.79
N TYR A 367 -1.15 -22.92 -15.98
CA TYR A 367 -0.97 -21.47 -15.85
C TYR A 367 0.12 -20.97 -16.78
N THR A 368 -0.26 -20.17 -17.77
CA THR A 368 0.65 -19.55 -18.74
C THR A 368 1.03 -18.14 -18.36
N PHE A 369 0.14 -17.43 -17.67
CA PHE A 369 0.36 -16.07 -17.18
C PHE A 369 0.64 -16.08 -15.67
N ALA A 370 1.77 -15.52 -15.25
CA ALA A 370 2.24 -15.49 -13.87
C ALA A 370 2.04 -16.88 -13.20
N PRO A 371 2.75 -17.93 -13.65
CA PRO A 371 2.55 -19.28 -13.13
C PRO A 371 2.89 -19.34 -11.63
N PRO A 372 2.09 -20.03 -10.82
CA PRO A 372 2.40 -20.26 -9.42
C PRO A 372 3.76 -21.01 -9.29
N PHE A 373 4.56 -20.61 -8.32
CA PHE A 373 5.91 -21.13 -8.11
C PHE A 373 6.12 -21.74 -6.72
N THR A 374 5.12 -21.62 -5.84
CA THR A 374 5.04 -22.28 -4.53
C THR A 374 3.63 -22.85 -4.34
N LYS A 375 3.45 -23.81 -3.41
CA LYS A 375 2.12 -24.30 -3.05
C LYS A 375 1.22 -23.20 -2.52
N GLU A 376 1.79 -22.19 -1.84
CA GLU A 376 1.06 -21.02 -1.37
C GLU A 376 0.55 -20.16 -2.54
N SER A 377 1.41 -19.84 -3.51
CA SER A 377 0.99 -19.10 -4.70
C SER A 377 -0.05 -19.85 -5.53
N LEU A 378 0.02 -21.19 -5.56
CA LEU A 378 -0.99 -22.03 -6.21
C LEU A 378 -2.33 -21.96 -5.46
N LEU A 379 -2.33 -22.07 -4.13
CA LEU A 379 -3.53 -21.95 -3.31
C LEU A 379 -4.22 -20.60 -3.54
N TYR A 380 -3.45 -19.51 -3.50
CA TYR A 380 -3.99 -18.17 -3.71
C TYR A 380 -4.53 -17.99 -5.13
N ARG A 381 -3.85 -18.55 -6.11
CA ARG A 381 -4.30 -18.51 -7.50
C ARG A 381 -5.58 -19.33 -7.71
N GLU A 382 -5.72 -20.51 -7.12
CA GLU A 382 -6.95 -21.31 -7.22
C GLU A 382 -8.13 -20.62 -6.53
N ILE A 383 -7.92 -19.97 -5.37
CA ILE A 383 -8.96 -19.19 -4.71
C ILE A 383 -9.34 -17.98 -5.59
N PHE A 384 -8.37 -17.26 -6.15
CA PHE A 384 -8.62 -16.15 -7.05
C PHE A 384 -9.45 -16.59 -8.27
N ASP A 385 -9.04 -17.67 -8.95
CA ASP A 385 -9.72 -18.19 -10.15
C ASP A 385 -11.17 -18.62 -9.86
N LYS A 386 -11.49 -19.01 -8.61
CA LYS A 386 -12.86 -19.32 -8.18
C LYS A 386 -13.78 -18.11 -8.26
N TYR A 387 -13.28 -16.93 -7.90
CA TYR A 387 -14.06 -15.69 -7.87
C TYR A 387 -13.88 -14.82 -9.12
N TYR A 388 -12.73 -14.93 -9.78
CA TYR A 388 -12.32 -14.10 -10.93
C TYR A 388 -11.82 -14.97 -12.09
N PRO A 389 -12.66 -15.86 -12.63
CA PRO A 389 -12.23 -16.78 -13.69
C PRO A 389 -11.77 -16.02 -14.93
N ASN A 390 -10.59 -16.38 -15.46
CA ASN A 390 -9.95 -15.75 -16.63
C ASN A 390 -9.60 -14.26 -16.46
N GLN A 391 -9.42 -13.78 -15.23
CA GLN A 391 -9.07 -12.38 -14.92
C GLN A 391 -7.64 -12.23 -14.39
N GLU A 392 -6.77 -13.18 -14.63
CA GLU A 392 -5.39 -13.21 -14.13
C GLU A 392 -4.55 -11.98 -14.53
N SER A 393 -4.91 -11.31 -15.63
CA SER A 393 -4.22 -10.12 -16.12
C SER A 393 -4.61 -8.82 -15.40
N MET A 394 -5.47 -8.87 -14.36
CA MET A 394 -5.76 -7.70 -13.51
C MET A 394 -4.53 -7.19 -12.76
N ILE A 395 -3.54 -8.04 -12.51
CA ILE A 395 -2.23 -7.63 -11.99
C ILE A 395 -1.13 -8.00 -12.98
N LYS A 396 -0.01 -7.31 -12.93
CA LYS A 396 1.14 -7.58 -13.81
C LYS A 396 1.87 -8.88 -13.49
N GLY A 397 1.66 -9.42 -12.30
CA GLY A 397 2.32 -10.61 -11.79
C GLY A 397 2.51 -10.54 -10.28
N TYR A 398 3.30 -11.46 -9.74
CA TYR A 398 3.66 -11.44 -8.32
C TYR A 398 4.61 -10.29 -8.02
N TRP A 399 4.38 -9.59 -6.91
CA TRP A 399 5.35 -8.64 -6.38
C TRP A 399 6.58 -9.42 -5.89
N MET A 400 7.73 -9.09 -6.44
CA MET A 400 9.02 -9.68 -6.07
C MET A 400 10.09 -8.58 -6.03
N PRO A 401 11.14 -8.71 -5.20
CA PRO A 401 12.36 -7.92 -5.35
C PRO A 401 12.87 -7.96 -6.79
N ASN A 402 13.65 -6.97 -7.19
CA ASN A 402 14.20 -6.92 -8.54
C ASN A 402 15.25 -8.02 -8.72
N LYS A 403 14.88 -9.08 -9.41
CA LYS A 403 15.70 -10.31 -9.58
C LYS A 403 17.01 -10.07 -10.33
N GLU A 404 17.14 -8.97 -11.06
CA GLU A 404 18.37 -8.61 -11.76
C GLU A 404 19.44 -8.04 -10.81
N TRP A 405 19.07 -7.73 -9.57
CA TRP A 405 19.99 -7.20 -8.58
C TRP A 405 20.63 -8.31 -7.74
N GLU A 406 21.87 -8.10 -7.38
CA GLU A 406 22.58 -9.03 -6.51
C GLU A 406 21.79 -9.29 -5.20
N ASN A 407 21.76 -10.54 -4.74
CA ASN A 407 21.02 -10.98 -3.55
C ASN A 407 19.47 -10.80 -3.58
N CYS A 408 18.88 -10.46 -4.75
CA CYS A 408 17.43 -10.27 -4.89
C CYS A 408 16.72 -11.38 -5.68
N ASP A 409 17.44 -12.37 -6.23
CA ASP A 409 16.83 -13.55 -6.86
C ASP A 409 16.37 -14.54 -5.80
N VAL A 410 15.20 -14.27 -5.24
CA VAL A 410 14.58 -15.04 -4.15
C VAL A 410 13.26 -15.68 -4.62
N LEU A 411 12.91 -16.82 -4.01
CA LEU A 411 11.65 -17.50 -4.27
C LEU A 411 10.52 -17.06 -3.32
N ASP A 412 10.85 -16.41 -2.22
CA ASP A 412 9.88 -15.85 -1.27
C ASP A 412 9.97 -14.33 -1.31
N PRO A 413 8.85 -13.61 -1.50
CA PRO A 413 8.85 -12.15 -1.54
C PRO A 413 9.04 -11.48 -0.17
N SER A 414 9.05 -12.23 0.94
CA SER A 414 9.28 -11.67 2.28
C SER A 414 10.64 -11.00 2.40
N ALA A 415 10.68 -9.83 3.02
CA ALA A 415 11.94 -9.13 3.29
C ALA A 415 12.91 -9.97 4.16
N ARG A 416 12.36 -10.85 5.03
CA ARG A 416 13.14 -11.70 5.94
C ARG A 416 14.09 -12.70 5.26
N VAL A 417 13.89 -13.00 3.98
CA VAL A 417 14.80 -13.89 3.22
C VAL A 417 16.01 -13.15 2.66
N LEU A 418 16.01 -11.82 2.71
CA LEU A 418 17.12 -11.00 2.23
C LEU A 418 18.27 -10.98 3.25
N ALA A 419 19.50 -11.03 2.77
CA ALA A 419 20.69 -11.07 3.61
C ALA A 419 20.83 -9.83 4.54
N ASN A 420 20.30 -8.67 4.12
CA ASN A 420 20.32 -7.42 4.88
C ASN A 420 19.14 -7.25 5.84
N TYR A 421 18.28 -8.26 6.02
CA TYR A 421 17.16 -8.16 6.96
C TYR A 421 17.62 -8.03 8.41
N GLY A 422 18.67 -8.78 8.79
CA GLY A 422 19.34 -8.68 10.10
C GLY A 422 18.37 -8.74 11.28
N ASP A 423 18.51 -7.76 12.19
CA ASP A 423 17.68 -7.64 13.40
C ASP A 423 16.37 -6.86 13.21
N SER A 424 15.93 -6.66 11.97
CA SER A 424 14.78 -5.81 11.64
C SER A 424 13.46 -6.23 12.30
N ALA A 425 13.35 -7.47 12.71
CA ALA A 425 12.15 -8.01 13.38
C ALA A 425 12.46 -8.60 14.78
N LYS A 426 13.47 -8.06 15.46
CA LYS A 426 13.79 -8.41 16.86
C LYS A 426 13.33 -7.35 17.85
#